data_74fb83660bb191b06f88872d12d30311
#
_entry.id   74fb83660bb191b06f88872d12d30311
#
_cell.length_a   1.000
_cell.length_b   1.000
_cell.length_c   1.000
_cell.angle_alpha   90.00
_cell.angle_beta   90.00
_cell.angle_gamma   90.00
#
_symmetry.space_group_name_H-M   'P 1'
#
loop_
_entity.id
_entity.type
_entity.pdbx_description
1 polymer ?
#
loop_
_entity_poly.entity_id
_entity_poly.type
_entity_poly.pdbx_seq_one_letter_code
_entity_poly.pdbx_strand_id
1 'polypeptide(L)'
;STKRSLIFNELNKELYKKFFLTVEELQAIREGYIYIHDMSARRDTMNCCLFDVKSVLTGGFEMGNLWYNEPKTLDTAFDVIGDIVLSAASQQYGGFTVPSVDEILEPYAKRSHENHLNKYRSLGLSEEVAQEIAWKDLEKEMEQGFQGWEYKFNSVSSSRGDYPFITMTSGTDISEYGKLVTKTMLEVRAGGQGK
;
A
#
# COMPACT_ATOMS: atom_id res chain seq x y z
N SER A 1 2.98 5.24 -19.57
CA SER A 1 4.32 4.63 -19.71
C SER A 1 5.29 5.61 -20.38
N THR A 2 6.54 5.62 -19.94
CA THR A 2 7.60 6.43 -20.56
C THR A 2 8.08 5.80 -21.86
N LYS A 3 8.65 6.60 -22.77
CA LYS A 3 9.29 6.07 -23.99
C LYS A 3 10.35 5.00 -23.69
N ARG A 4 11.11 5.21 -22.61
CA ARG A 4 12.14 4.26 -22.16
C ARG A 4 11.51 2.91 -21.78
N SER A 5 10.42 2.92 -21.03
CA SER A 5 9.68 1.71 -20.64
C SER A 5 9.12 0.97 -21.86
N LEU A 6 8.56 1.69 -22.82
CA LEU A 6 8.03 1.07 -24.04
C LEU A 6 9.12 0.34 -24.84
N ILE A 7 10.25 1.00 -25.04
CA ILE A 7 11.40 0.38 -25.75
C ILE A 7 11.93 -0.84 -25.00
N PHE A 8 12.07 -0.72 -23.67
CA PHE A 8 12.55 -1.81 -22.82
C PHE A 8 11.58 -3.01 -22.83
N ASN A 9 10.27 -2.75 -22.78
CA ASN A 9 9.26 -3.80 -22.86
C ASN A 9 9.31 -4.56 -24.19
N GLU A 10 9.46 -3.88 -25.31
CA GLU A 10 9.59 -4.55 -26.63
C GLU A 10 10.87 -5.38 -26.72
N LEU A 11 11.99 -4.85 -26.24
CA LEU A 11 13.25 -5.60 -26.16
C LEU A 11 13.11 -6.86 -25.31
N ASN A 12 12.49 -6.75 -24.14
CA ASN A 12 12.26 -7.90 -23.25
C ASN A 12 11.36 -8.96 -23.87
N LYS A 13 10.31 -8.57 -24.61
CA LYS A 13 9.47 -9.52 -25.37
C LYS A 13 10.29 -10.32 -26.38
N GLU A 14 11.14 -9.64 -27.13
CA GLU A 14 12.00 -10.33 -28.12
C GLU A 14 13.05 -11.24 -27.45
N LEU A 15 13.63 -10.82 -26.34
CA LEU A 15 14.54 -11.67 -25.55
C LEU A 15 13.82 -12.88 -24.96
N TYR A 16 12.58 -12.70 -24.45
CA TYR A 16 11.78 -13.80 -23.95
C TYR A 16 11.48 -14.82 -25.04
N LYS A 17 11.02 -14.37 -26.21
CA LYS A 17 10.76 -15.22 -27.37
C LYS A 17 12.01 -16.02 -27.79
N LYS A 18 13.17 -15.36 -27.80
CA LYS A 18 14.44 -15.96 -28.26
C LYS A 18 14.97 -17.03 -27.29
N PHE A 19 14.83 -16.81 -25.97
CA PHE A 19 15.52 -17.64 -24.98
C PHE A 19 14.62 -18.63 -24.25
N PHE A 20 13.30 -18.43 -24.29
CA PHE A 20 12.38 -19.21 -23.48
C PHE A 20 11.27 -19.91 -24.27
N LEU A 21 11.12 -19.63 -25.56
CA LEU A 21 10.09 -20.25 -26.39
C LEU A 21 10.68 -21.12 -27.47
N THR A 22 10.03 -22.25 -27.76
CA THR A 22 10.34 -23.12 -28.86
C THR A 22 9.82 -22.56 -30.20
N VAL A 23 10.25 -23.15 -31.32
CA VAL A 23 9.74 -22.77 -32.64
C VAL A 23 8.25 -23.04 -32.76
N GLU A 24 7.77 -24.16 -32.21
CA GLU A 24 6.38 -24.58 -32.23
C GLU A 24 5.51 -23.61 -31.40
N GLU A 25 5.98 -23.17 -30.22
CA GLU A 25 5.29 -22.19 -29.39
C GLU A 25 5.21 -20.82 -30.07
N LEU A 26 6.30 -20.41 -30.73
CA LEU A 26 6.30 -19.17 -31.52
C LEU A 26 5.32 -19.23 -32.68
N GLN A 27 5.22 -20.40 -33.35
CA GLN A 27 4.25 -20.63 -34.40
C GLN A 27 2.81 -20.53 -33.84
N ALA A 28 2.54 -21.22 -32.73
CA ALA A 28 1.23 -21.19 -32.07
C ALA A 28 0.81 -19.77 -31.64
N ILE A 29 1.75 -18.94 -31.19
CA ILE A 29 1.49 -17.51 -30.90
C ILE A 29 1.13 -16.74 -32.17
N ARG A 30 1.88 -16.94 -33.27
CA ARG A 30 1.63 -16.27 -34.54
C ARG A 30 0.27 -16.62 -35.14
N GLU A 31 -0.12 -17.87 -34.99
CA GLU A 31 -1.40 -18.40 -35.45
C GLU A 31 -2.57 -18.11 -34.52
N GLY A 32 -2.30 -17.53 -33.32
CA GLY A 32 -3.33 -17.16 -32.37
C GLY A 32 -3.88 -18.29 -31.50
N TYR A 33 -3.23 -19.45 -31.46
CA TYR A 33 -3.64 -20.55 -30.59
C TYR A 33 -3.29 -20.34 -29.14
N ILE A 34 -2.20 -19.59 -28.85
CA ILE A 34 -1.78 -19.25 -27.49
C ILE A 34 -1.45 -17.76 -27.38
N TYR A 35 -1.68 -17.19 -26.20
CA TYR A 35 -1.30 -15.85 -25.86
C TYR A 35 -0.56 -15.84 -24.52
N ILE A 36 0.63 -15.22 -24.47
CA ILE A 36 1.40 -15.08 -23.23
C ILE A 36 1.21 -13.66 -22.70
N HIS A 37 0.46 -13.55 -21.62
CA HIS A 37 0.21 -12.30 -20.92
C HIS A 37 1.50 -11.77 -20.26
N ASP A 38 1.71 -10.46 -20.30
CA ASP A 38 2.85 -9.76 -19.66
C ASP A 38 4.24 -10.31 -20.05
N MET A 39 4.39 -10.75 -21.29
CA MET A 39 5.63 -11.35 -21.79
C MET A 39 6.87 -10.47 -21.55
N SER A 40 6.72 -9.14 -21.56
CA SER A 40 7.81 -8.19 -21.33
C SER A 40 8.37 -8.21 -19.91
N ALA A 41 7.61 -8.72 -18.94
CA ALA A 41 7.95 -8.69 -17.51
C ALA A 41 8.24 -10.07 -16.91
N ARG A 42 7.82 -11.16 -17.58
CA ARG A 42 7.83 -12.51 -17.00
C ARG A 42 9.20 -13.05 -16.62
N ARG A 43 10.25 -12.56 -17.24
CA ARG A 43 11.59 -13.07 -17.00
C ARG A 43 12.22 -12.55 -15.70
N ASP A 44 12.09 -11.26 -15.46
CA ASP A 44 12.93 -10.54 -14.51
C ASP A 44 12.15 -9.86 -13.38
N THR A 45 10.80 -9.89 -13.42
CA THR A 45 9.96 -9.11 -12.52
C THR A 45 8.91 -10.00 -11.86
N MET A 46 8.69 -9.79 -10.57
CA MET A 46 7.61 -10.44 -9.84
C MET A 46 6.24 -9.98 -10.35
N ASN A 47 5.27 -10.89 -10.45
CA ASN A 47 3.91 -10.52 -10.85
C ASN A 47 3.16 -9.88 -9.69
N CYS A 48 2.54 -10.67 -8.85
CA CYS A 48 1.73 -10.21 -7.72
C CYS A 48 2.34 -10.68 -6.40
N CYS A 49 2.07 -9.94 -5.32
CA CYS A 49 2.49 -10.37 -4.00
C CYS A 49 1.47 -10.01 -2.91
N LEU A 50 1.48 -10.81 -1.86
CA LEU A 50 1.00 -10.45 -0.53
C LEU A 50 2.22 -9.95 0.23
N PHE A 51 2.23 -8.67 0.62
CA PHE A 51 3.39 -8.06 1.25
C PHE A 51 3.18 -7.92 2.75
N ASP A 52 4.04 -8.54 3.53
CA ASP A 52 3.97 -8.50 5.00
C ASP A 52 4.54 -7.17 5.54
N VAL A 53 3.71 -6.13 5.45
CA VAL A 53 4.03 -4.79 5.95
C VAL A 53 4.31 -4.81 7.45
N LYS A 54 3.57 -5.63 8.23
CA LYS A 54 3.72 -5.70 9.68
C LYS A 54 5.12 -6.13 10.09
N SER A 55 5.64 -7.19 9.48
CA SER A 55 7.00 -7.66 9.76
C SER A 55 8.07 -6.64 9.35
N VAL A 56 7.85 -5.90 8.26
CA VAL A 56 8.79 -4.86 7.82
C VAL A 56 8.84 -3.69 8.79
N LEU A 57 7.69 -3.24 9.30
CA LEU A 57 7.63 -2.11 10.24
C LEU A 57 8.25 -2.42 11.61
N THR A 58 8.12 -3.67 12.06
CA THR A 58 8.54 -4.06 13.42
C THR A 58 10.05 -3.91 13.59
N GLY A 59 10.47 -3.07 14.53
CA GLY A 59 11.86 -2.80 14.83
C GLY A 59 12.59 -1.88 13.85
N GLY A 60 11.91 -1.42 12.82
CA GLY A 60 12.50 -0.58 11.76
C GLY A 60 13.15 -1.37 10.63
N PHE A 61 13.49 -0.71 9.54
CA PHE A 61 14.02 -1.33 8.32
C PHE A 61 14.84 -0.33 7.49
N GLU A 62 15.64 -0.84 6.58
CA GLU A 62 16.36 -0.04 5.59
C GLU A 62 15.61 -0.02 4.25
N MET A 63 15.42 1.16 3.68
CA MET A 63 14.88 1.33 2.34
C MET A 63 15.66 2.41 1.59
N GLY A 64 16.19 2.06 0.44
CA GLY A 64 17.13 2.91 -0.28
C GLY A 64 18.43 3.07 0.51
N ASN A 65 18.76 4.30 0.87
CA ASN A 65 19.96 4.62 1.66
C ASN A 65 19.60 5.18 3.06
N LEU A 66 18.41 4.87 3.55
CA LEU A 66 17.89 5.44 4.79
C LEU A 66 17.33 4.33 5.69
N TRP A 67 17.65 4.43 6.97
CA TRP A 67 17.02 3.62 8.02
C TRP A 67 15.70 4.28 8.45
N TYR A 68 14.61 3.53 8.33
CA TYR A 68 13.29 3.90 8.84
C TYR A 68 13.11 3.30 10.23
N ASN A 69 12.92 4.14 11.24
CA ASN A 69 12.51 3.66 12.55
C ASN A 69 11.04 3.23 12.54
N GLU A 70 10.70 2.29 13.39
CA GLU A 70 9.30 1.91 13.60
C GLU A 70 8.45 3.15 13.95
N PRO A 71 7.32 3.37 13.27
CA PRO A 71 6.43 4.51 13.55
C PRO A 71 5.94 4.50 15.00
N LYS A 72 5.75 5.70 15.57
CA LYS A 72 5.22 5.85 16.94
C LYS A 72 3.81 6.40 16.99
N THR A 73 3.33 6.97 15.89
CA THR A 73 2.00 7.57 15.76
C THR A 73 1.32 7.06 14.49
N LEU A 74 0.01 7.23 14.42
CA LEU A 74 -0.79 6.75 13.31
C LEU A 74 -0.48 7.48 12.01
N ASP A 75 -0.32 8.81 12.04
CA ASP A 75 0.05 9.63 10.89
C ASP A 75 1.38 9.20 10.28
N THR A 76 2.41 9.01 11.12
CA THR A 76 3.72 8.52 10.68
C THR A 76 3.62 7.08 10.12
N ALA A 77 2.77 6.23 10.71
CA ALA A 77 2.54 4.88 10.19
C ALA A 77 1.92 4.92 8.78
N PHE A 78 0.94 5.78 8.54
CA PHE A 78 0.36 5.98 7.20
C PHE A 78 1.42 6.41 6.19
N ASP A 79 2.27 7.37 6.54
CA ASP A 79 3.33 7.86 5.63
C ASP A 79 4.34 6.77 5.30
N VAL A 80 4.88 6.10 6.31
CA VAL A 80 5.89 5.04 6.13
C VAL A 80 5.34 3.85 5.35
N ILE A 81 4.12 3.40 5.67
CA ILE A 81 3.47 2.31 4.92
C ILE A 81 3.24 2.74 3.46
N GLY A 82 2.80 3.97 3.24
CA GLY A 82 2.64 4.51 1.89
C GLY A 82 3.93 4.46 1.07
N ASP A 83 5.06 4.80 1.67
CA ASP A 83 6.37 4.75 1.03
C ASP A 83 6.81 3.31 0.73
N ILE A 84 6.60 2.38 1.68
CA ILE A 84 6.85 0.95 1.49
C ILE A 84 6.05 0.42 0.30
N VAL A 85 4.74 0.69 0.28
CA VAL A 85 3.83 0.22 -0.77
C VAL A 85 4.27 0.73 -2.15
N LEU A 86 4.56 2.02 -2.29
CA LEU A 86 5.01 2.61 -3.56
C LEU A 86 6.35 2.04 -4.01
N SER A 87 7.30 1.89 -3.08
CA SER A 87 8.62 1.34 -3.39
C SER A 87 8.53 -0.12 -3.82
N ALA A 88 7.86 -0.96 -3.04
CA ALA A 88 7.73 -2.39 -3.32
C ALA A 88 6.88 -2.66 -4.57
N ALA A 89 5.74 -1.98 -4.73
CA ALA A 89 4.89 -2.12 -5.91
C ALA A 89 5.60 -1.73 -7.21
N SER A 90 6.57 -0.82 -7.16
CA SER A 90 7.38 -0.44 -8.32
C SER A 90 8.27 -1.56 -8.85
N GLN A 91 8.53 -2.60 -8.05
CA GLN A 91 9.38 -3.74 -8.40
C GLN A 91 8.61 -4.90 -9.06
N GLN A 92 7.30 -4.76 -9.22
CA GLN A 92 6.44 -5.80 -9.79
C GLN A 92 5.55 -5.24 -10.90
N TYR A 93 4.91 -6.13 -11.66
CA TYR A 93 4.03 -5.73 -12.78
C TYR A 93 2.56 -6.11 -12.56
N GLY A 94 2.22 -6.75 -11.46
CA GLY A 94 0.85 -7.14 -11.08
C GLY A 94 0.38 -6.50 -9.78
N GLY A 95 -0.60 -7.11 -9.14
CA GLY A 95 -1.24 -6.60 -7.93
C GLY A 95 -0.35 -6.66 -6.70
N PHE A 96 -0.41 -5.62 -5.90
CA PHE A 96 0.24 -5.52 -4.59
C PHE A 96 -0.83 -5.55 -3.51
N THR A 97 -0.78 -6.53 -2.62
CA THR A 97 -1.76 -6.68 -1.54
C THR A 97 -1.13 -6.41 -0.19
N VAL A 98 -1.73 -5.47 0.56
CA VAL A 98 -1.47 -5.26 1.98
C VAL A 98 -2.51 -6.05 2.77
N PRO A 99 -2.14 -7.18 3.37
CA PRO A 99 -3.08 -8.00 4.13
C PRO A 99 -3.36 -7.39 5.50
N SER A 100 -4.59 -7.55 5.99
CA SER A 100 -4.99 -7.21 7.36
C SER A 100 -4.60 -5.80 7.80
N VAL A 101 -4.99 -4.79 7.02
CA VAL A 101 -4.67 -3.37 7.31
C VAL A 101 -5.12 -2.95 8.70
N ASP A 102 -6.23 -3.50 9.19
CA ASP A 102 -6.75 -3.30 10.53
C ASP A 102 -5.79 -3.77 11.62
N GLU A 103 -5.19 -4.96 11.47
CA GLU A 103 -4.18 -5.46 12.41
C GLU A 103 -2.85 -4.68 12.34
N ILE A 104 -2.52 -4.17 11.16
CA ILE A 104 -1.30 -3.37 10.97
C ILE A 104 -1.42 -2.02 11.65
N LEU A 105 -2.56 -1.34 11.49
CA LEU A 105 -2.78 0.02 11.99
C LEU A 105 -3.29 0.07 13.44
N GLU A 106 -3.88 -1.00 13.97
CA GLU A 106 -4.42 -1.06 15.33
C GLU A 106 -3.43 -0.54 16.41
N PRO A 107 -2.19 -1.03 16.50
CA PRO A 107 -1.27 -0.58 17.55
C PRO A 107 -0.89 0.89 17.44
N TYR A 108 -0.87 1.44 16.23
CA TYR A 108 -0.59 2.86 16.01
C TYR A 108 -1.80 3.72 16.34
N ALA A 109 -3.01 3.27 15.99
CA ALA A 109 -4.26 3.92 16.35
C ALA A 109 -4.44 4.01 17.87
N LYS A 110 -4.20 2.90 18.56
CA LYS A 110 -4.23 2.86 20.03
C LYS A 110 -3.24 3.84 20.64
N ARG A 111 -2.01 3.87 20.16
CA ARG A 111 -0.95 4.77 20.65
C ARG A 111 -1.29 6.24 20.39
N SER A 112 -1.82 6.58 19.20
CA SER A 112 -2.28 7.93 18.90
C SER A 112 -3.43 8.35 19.82
N HIS A 113 -4.41 7.47 20.06
CA HIS A 113 -5.49 7.73 20.99
C HIS A 113 -4.98 8.01 22.41
N GLU A 114 -4.06 7.20 22.92
CA GLU A 114 -3.43 7.40 24.22
C GLU A 114 -2.69 8.75 24.30
N ASN A 115 -2.01 9.15 23.24
CA ASN A 115 -1.32 10.43 23.15
C ASN A 115 -2.32 11.61 23.21
N HIS A 116 -3.39 11.55 22.44
CA HIS A 116 -4.46 12.55 22.46
C HIS A 116 -5.09 12.63 23.85
N LEU A 117 -5.41 11.49 24.44
CA LEU A 117 -6.02 11.43 25.77
C LEU A 117 -5.11 12.05 26.85
N ASN A 118 -3.82 11.72 26.84
CA ASN A 118 -2.84 12.28 27.78
C ASN A 118 -2.69 13.80 27.59
N LYS A 119 -2.71 14.28 26.35
CA LYS A 119 -2.72 15.71 26.04
C LYS A 119 -3.91 16.41 26.69
N TYR A 120 -5.12 15.89 26.53
CA TYR A 120 -6.33 16.53 27.08
C TYR A 120 -6.41 16.44 28.59
N ARG A 121 -5.95 15.36 29.20
CA ARG A 121 -5.80 15.26 30.66
C ARG A 121 -4.84 16.30 31.21
N SER A 122 -3.72 16.55 30.52
CA SER A 122 -2.75 17.56 30.94
C SER A 122 -3.28 18.99 30.87
N LEU A 123 -4.30 19.22 30.04
CA LEU A 123 -5.00 20.51 29.94
C LEU A 123 -6.11 20.67 31.02
N GLY A 124 -6.32 19.68 31.88
CA GLY A 124 -7.27 19.75 32.99
C GLY A 124 -8.71 19.44 32.60
N LEU A 125 -8.97 18.82 31.44
CA LEU A 125 -10.33 18.38 31.09
C LEU A 125 -10.78 17.19 31.96
N SER A 126 -12.09 17.06 32.15
CA SER A 126 -12.63 15.85 32.79
C SER A 126 -12.38 14.61 31.96
N GLU A 127 -12.32 13.45 32.62
CA GLU A 127 -12.03 12.18 31.95
C GLU A 127 -12.99 11.89 30.77
N GLU A 128 -14.30 12.12 30.99
CA GLU A 128 -15.32 11.91 29.94
C GLU A 128 -15.07 12.80 28.71
N VAL A 129 -14.83 14.11 28.96
CA VAL A 129 -14.58 15.07 27.87
C VAL A 129 -13.25 14.76 27.14
N ALA A 130 -12.24 14.41 27.92
CA ALA A 130 -10.92 14.06 27.33
C ALA A 130 -11.02 12.82 26.43
N GLN A 131 -11.74 11.79 26.85
CA GLN A 131 -11.97 10.58 26.03
C GLN A 131 -12.76 10.89 24.76
N GLU A 132 -13.86 11.65 24.87
CA GLU A 132 -14.67 12.00 23.70
C GLU A 132 -13.87 12.77 22.65
N ILE A 133 -13.10 13.78 23.08
CA ILE A 133 -12.33 14.61 22.15
C ILE A 133 -11.16 13.80 21.56
N ALA A 134 -10.47 13.01 22.39
CA ALA A 134 -9.36 12.16 21.92
C ALA A 134 -9.81 11.15 20.86
N TRP A 135 -11.01 10.57 21.04
CA TRP A 135 -11.57 9.65 20.04
C TRP A 135 -11.92 10.37 18.73
N LYS A 136 -12.51 11.55 18.79
CA LYS A 136 -12.80 12.37 17.60
C LYS A 136 -11.51 12.78 16.85
N ASP A 137 -10.45 13.09 17.58
CA ASP A 137 -9.16 13.40 16.98
C ASP A 137 -8.57 12.16 16.30
N LEU A 138 -8.68 10.99 16.91
CA LEU A 138 -8.27 9.72 16.30
C LEU A 138 -9.07 9.42 15.03
N GLU A 139 -10.40 9.57 15.05
CA GLU A 139 -11.24 9.37 13.86
C GLU A 139 -10.81 10.27 12.71
N LYS A 140 -10.55 11.54 13.00
CA LYS A 140 -10.07 12.50 12.00
C LYS A 140 -8.68 12.16 11.47
N GLU A 141 -7.76 11.77 12.34
CA GLU A 141 -6.41 11.35 11.96
C GLU A 141 -6.46 10.12 11.03
N MET A 142 -7.31 9.15 11.35
CA MET A 142 -7.57 7.95 10.55
C MET A 142 -8.15 8.30 9.18
N GLU A 143 -9.15 9.16 9.12
CA GLU A 143 -9.77 9.62 7.88
C GLU A 143 -8.73 10.31 6.98
N GLN A 144 -7.95 11.23 7.53
CA GLN A 144 -6.90 11.93 6.80
C GLN A 144 -5.80 10.99 6.30
N GLY A 145 -5.44 9.98 7.08
CA GLY A 145 -4.47 8.96 6.68
C GLY A 145 -4.94 8.16 5.47
N PHE A 146 -6.15 7.63 5.48
CA PHE A 146 -6.71 6.91 4.34
C PHE A 146 -6.93 7.82 3.13
N GLN A 147 -7.37 9.05 3.33
CA GLN A 147 -7.48 10.03 2.25
C GLN A 147 -6.11 10.32 1.62
N GLY A 148 -5.05 10.42 2.43
CA GLY A 148 -3.68 10.55 1.98
C GLY A 148 -3.24 9.36 1.12
N TRP A 149 -3.59 8.13 1.48
CA TRP A 149 -3.31 6.95 0.67
C TRP A 149 -4.08 6.94 -0.65
N GLU A 150 -5.34 7.33 -0.64
CA GLU A 150 -6.11 7.45 -1.88
C GLU A 150 -5.44 8.42 -2.86
N TYR A 151 -4.94 9.56 -2.38
CA TYR A 151 -4.19 10.49 -3.23
C TYR A 151 -2.85 9.90 -3.65
N LYS A 152 -2.06 9.40 -2.71
CA LYS A 152 -0.70 8.89 -2.96
C LYS A 152 -0.72 7.75 -3.99
N PHE A 153 -1.60 6.77 -3.84
CA PHE A 153 -1.65 5.60 -4.70
C PHE A 153 -2.28 5.85 -6.08
N ASN A 154 -3.08 6.89 -6.21
CA ASN A 154 -3.71 7.26 -7.49
C ASN A 154 -2.99 8.39 -8.24
N SER A 155 -2.03 9.08 -7.62
CA SER A 155 -1.33 10.21 -8.22
C SER A 155 0.17 10.04 -8.37
N VAL A 156 0.79 9.16 -7.58
CA VAL A 156 2.24 8.91 -7.65
C VAL A 156 2.51 7.66 -8.47
N SER A 157 3.01 7.87 -9.68
CA SER A 157 3.38 6.76 -10.57
C SER A 157 4.77 6.22 -10.25
N SER A 158 5.03 4.96 -10.63
CA SER A 158 6.36 4.38 -10.65
C SER A 158 7.26 5.07 -11.69
N SER A 159 8.57 4.78 -11.64
CA SER A 159 9.52 5.24 -12.67
C SER A 159 9.17 4.76 -14.09
N ARG A 160 8.33 3.74 -14.21
CA ARG A 160 7.78 3.23 -15.49
C ARG A 160 6.58 4.03 -15.98
N GLY A 161 6.04 4.93 -15.16
CA GLY A 161 4.84 5.71 -15.45
C GLY A 161 3.52 4.95 -15.23
N ASP A 162 3.57 3.86 -14.47
CA ASP A 162 2.42 3.05 -14.11
C ASP A 162 2.02 3.34 -12.65
N TYR A 163 0.73 3.30 -12.36
CA TYR A 163 0.20 3.37 -11.00
C TYR A 163 0.12 1.96 -10.41
N PRO A 164 0.35 1.80 -9.11
CA PRO A 164 0.27 0.49 -8.47
C PRO A 164 -1.18 -0.02 -8.42
N PHE A 165 -1.35 -1.33 -8.65
CA PHE A 165 -2.62 -2.02 -8.40
C PHE A 165 -2.62 -2.51 -6.95
N ILE A 166 -3.19 -1.71 -6.05
CA ILE A 166 -3.16 -2.00 -4.61
C ILE A 166 -4.49 -2.60 -4.17
N THR A 167 -4.38 -3.73 -3.48
CA THR A 167 -5.47 -4.37 -2.76
C THR A 167 -5.18 -4.30 -1.27
N MET A 168 -6.20 -4.01 -0.47
CA MET A 168 -6.13 -4.05 0.98
C MET A 168 -7.17 -5.04 1.49
N THR A 169 -6.79 -5.89 2.45
CA THR A 169 -7.75 -6.74 3.16
C THR A 169 -7.88 -6.25 4.59
N SER A 170 -9.05 -6.46 5.19
CA SER A 170 -9.41 -5.97 6.50
C SER A 170 -10.55 -6.81 7.09
N GLY A 171 -10.82 -6.68 8.38
CA GLY A 171 -11.95 -7.33 9.06
C GLY A 171 -11.54 -8.49 9.97
N THR A 172 -10.26 -8.68 10.22
CA THR A 172 -9.72 -9.71 11.11
C THR A 172 -9.56 -9.21 12.55
N ASP A 173 -9.28 -7.93 12.75
CA ASP A 173 -9.20 -7.32 14.08
C ASP A 173 -10.58 -6.85 14.56
N ILE A 174 -11.07 -7.45 15.65
CA ILE A 174 -12.36 -7.16 16.25
C ILE A 174 -12.31 -6.12 17.38
N SER A 175 -11.13 -5.57 17.69
CA SER A 175 -10.99 -4.48 18.66
C SER A 175 -11.73 -3.21 18.18
N GLU A 176 -11.94 -2.25 19.08
CA GLU A 176 -12.53 -0.97 18.70
C GLU A 176 -11.65 -0.20 17.69
N TYR A 177 -10.35 -0.30 17.82
CA TYR A 177 -9.40 0.34 16.89
C TYR A 177 -9.37 -0.36 15.52
N GLY A 178 -9.34 -1.70 15.46
CA GLY A 178 -9.41 -2.46 14.21
C GLY A 178 -10.72 -2.23 13.47
N LYS A 179 -11.84 -2.18 14.21
CA LYS A 179 -13.15 -1.81 13.62
C LYS A 179 -13.16 -0.39 13.09
N LEU A 180 -12.53 0.57 13.80
CA LEU A 180 -12.40 1.95 13.32
C LEU A 180 -11.58 2.00 12.04
N VAL A 181 -10.44 1.29 11.95
CA VAL A 181 -9.62 1.20 10.72
C VAL A 181 -10.47 0.71 9.56
N THR A 182 -11.14 -0.43 9.72
CA THR A 182 -11.97 -1.04 8.66
C THR A 182 -13.09 -0.11 8.21
N LYS A 183 -13.83 0.46 9.18
CA LYS A 183 -14.93 1.39 8.92
C LYS A 183 -14.44 2.60 8.12
N THR A 184 -13.41 3.29 8.63
CA THR A 184 -12.92 4.54 8.02
C THR A 184 -12.33 4.28 6.62
N MET A 185 -11.61 3.18 6.43
CA MET A 185 -11.10 2.78 5.10
C MET A 185 -12.24 2.66 4.07
N LEU A 186 -13.33 1.99 4.45
CA LEU A 186 -14.49 1.80 3.57
C LEU A 186 -15.25 3.11 3.32
N GLU A 187 -15.43 3.94 4.36
CA GLU A 187 -16.12 5.24 4.26
C GLU A 187 -15.36 6.21 3.36
N VAL A 188 -14.04 6.34 3.55
CA VAL A 188 -13.20 7.20 2.70
C VAL A 188 -13.24 6.72 1.24
N ARG A 189 -13.15 5.40 1.03
CA ARG A 189 -13.24 4.83 -0.31
C ARG A 189 -14.61 5.05 -0.95
N ALA A 190 -15.69 4.89 -0.19
CA ALA A 190 -17.06 5.11 -0.67
C ALA A 190 -17.35 6.59 -0.95
N GLY A 191 -16.75 7.51 -0.20
CA GLY A 191 -16.85 8.96 -0.41
C GLY A 191 -16.20 9.44 -1.72
N GLY A 192 -15.29 8.66 -2.27
CA GLY A 192 -14.58 8.98 -3.50
C GLY A 192 -13.58 10.13 -3.36
N GLN A 193 -12.88 10.43 -4.45
CA GLN A 193 -11.86 11.48 -4.52
C GLN A 193 -12.43 12.74 -5.19
N GLY A 194 -13.08 13.57 -4.38
CA GLY A 194 -13.18 14.98 -4.64
C GLY A 194 -13.93 15.46 -5.87
N LYS A 195 -15.04 14.87 -6.22
CA LYS A 195 -16.12 15.59 -6.95
C LYS A 195 -17.42 14.89 -6.71
#